data_5e8e644e5f5ef222fbc42ee149515e12
#
_entry.id   5e8e644e5f5ef222fbc42ee149515e12
#
_cell.length_a   1.000
_cell.length_b   1.000
_cell.length_c   1.000
_cell.angle_alpha   90.00
_cell.angle_beta   90.00
_cell.angle_gamma   90.00
#
_symmetry.space_group_name_H-M   'P 1'
#
loop_
_entity.id
_entity.type
_entity.pdbx_description
1 polymer ?
#
loop_
_entity_poly.entity_id
_entity_poly.type
_entity_poly.pdbx_seq_one_letter_code
_entity_poly.pdbx_strand_id
1 'polypeptide(L)'
;MLTIKQITENTEAVIRGLEKKHFKNAKETIEQVIALNDKRRSTQNQLDKNLAEVNSLSRTIGQLMKEGKKEEAETARARVAELKEGNKELDATMTQAATDMQNALYTIPNIPYDSVPEGVGAEDNVVEKMGGMETELPKDALPHWELAKKYDLIDFDLGVKITGAGFPVYKGKGAQLQRALINFFLDEARKSGYIEIMPPTVVNAASGYGTGQLPDKEGQMYHCEVDDLYLIPTAEVPVTNIYRDVILDEKQLPIKNCAYTQCFRREAGSYGKDVRGLNRLHEFSKVELVRIDKPEHSKQSHQEMLDHVEGLLQKLELPYRILRLCGGDMSFTAALCFDFEVYSEAQKRWLEVSSVSNFDTYQANRLKCRYRGEDKKTHLCHTLNGSALALPRIMAALLENNQTPDGIVVPEVLRSYTGFDIID
;
A
#
# COMPACT_ATOMS: atom_id res chain seq x y z
N MET A 1 2.79 -9.24 4.48
CA MET A 1 2.89 -9.82 5.84
C MET A 1 4.29 -10.34 6.09
N LEU A 2 4.71 -10.34 7.35
CA LEU A 2 5.98 -10.95 7.74
C LEU A 2 6.02 -12.43 7.38
N THR A 3 7.20 -12.96 7.05
CA THR A 3 7.37 -14.40 6.84
C THR A 3 7.56 -15.11 8.17
N ILE A 4 7.11 -16.36 8.27
CA ILE A 4 7.35 -17.18 9.47
C ILE A 4 8.85 -17.33 9.74
N LYS A 5 9.66 -17.46 8.69
CA LYS A 5 11.12 -17.53 8.80
C LYS A 5 11.68 -16.28 9.50
N GLN A 6 11.27 -15.08 9.05
CA GLN A 6 11.69 -13.82 9.67
C GLN A 6 11.32 -13.75 11.15
N ILE A 7 10.09 -14.18 11.50
CA ILE A 7 9.59 -14.18 12.87
C ILE A 7 10.39 -15.15 13.75
N THR A 8 10.63 -16.36 13.28
CA THR A 8 11.28 -17.42 14.09
C THR A 8 12.80 -17.25 14.21
N GLU A 9 13.47 -16.71 13.18
CA GLU A 9 14.91 -16.51 13.18
C GLU A 9 15.33 -15.22 13.90
N ASN A 10 14.42 -14.22 13.99
CA ASN A 10 14.74 -12.89 14.52
C ASN A 10 13.66 -12.38 15.49
N THR A 11 13.09 -13.25 16.32
CA THR A 11 11.93 -12.98 17.17
C THR A 11 12.04 -11.68 17.97
N GLU A 12 13.16 -11.46 18.67
CA GLU A 12 13.36 -10.25 19.48
C GLU A 12 13.45 -8.98 18.64
N ALA A 13 14.12 -9.03 17.49
CA ALA A 13 14.20 -7.88 16.58
C ALA A 13 12.84 -7.56 15.98
N VAL A 14 12.04 -8.58 15.66
CA VAL A 14 10.65 -8.42 15.19
C VAL A 14 9.81 -7.72 16.26
N ILE A 15 9.88 -8.19 17.52
CA ILE A 15 9.11 -7.58 18.61
C ILE A 15 9.51 -6.11 18.80
N ARG A 16 10.81 -5.79 18.87
CA ARG A 16 11.28 -4.40 18.98
C ARG A 16 10.80 -3.53 17.83
N GLY A 17 10.82 -4.04 16.59
CA GLY A 17 10.31 -3.31 15.43
C GLY A 17 8.81 -3.04 15.48
N LEU A 18 8.04 -3.98 16.00
CA LEU A 18 6.59 -3.81 16.21
C LEU A 18 6.30 -2.81 17.34
N GLU A 19 7.08 -2.82 18.42
CA GLU A 19 7.00 -1.85 19.52
C GLU A 19 7.32 -0.44 19.03
N LYS A 20 8.30 -0.28 18.13
CA LYS A 20 8.62 0.99 17.46
C LYS A 20 7.44 1.56 16.67
N LYS A 21 6.57 0.71 16.13
CA LYS A 21 5.28 1.08 15.51
C LYS A 21 4.12 1.18 16.49
N HIS A 22 4.39 1.14 17.79
CA HIS A 22 3.38 1.16 18.85
C HIS A 22 2.32 0.05 18.70
N PHE A 23 2.70 -1.08 18.09
CA PHE A 23 1.82 -2.23 17.96
C PHE A 23 1.58 -2.88 19.33
N LYS A 24 0.32 -2.85 19.77
CA LYS A 24 -0.07 -3.38 21.08
C LYS A 24 0.10 -4.89 21.15
N ASN A 25 0.55 -5.40 22.30
CA ASN A 25 0.72 -6.84 22.56
C ASN A 25 1.65 -7.52 21.52
N ALA A 26 2.72 -6.81 21.11
CA ALA A 26 3.64 -7.32 20.08
C ALA A 26 4.22 -8.70 20.47
N LYS A 27 4.70 -8.86 21.70
CA LYS A 27 5.29 -10.10 22.20
C LYS A 27 4.27 -11.26 22.18
N GLU A 28 3.13 -11.06 22.79
CA GLU A 28 2.06 -12.08 22.89
C GLU A 28 1.58 -12.51 21.50
N THR A 29 1.43 -11.55 20.57
CA THR A 29 1.00 -11.84 19.20
C THR A 29 2.05 -12.67 18.45
N ILE A 30 3.33 -12.36 18.60
CA ILE A 30 4.42 -13.12 17.97
C ILE A 30 4.53 -14.51 18.58
N GLU A 31 4.44 -14.66 19.90
CA GLU A 31 4.44 -15.95 20.58
C GLU A 31 3.26 -16.81 20.12
N GLN A 32 2.07 -16.24 19.95
CA GLN A 32 0.91 -16.93 19.40
C GLN A 32 1.15 -17.44 17.97
N VAL A 33 1.73 -16.62 17.10
CA VAL A 33 2.06 -17.03 15.71
C VAL A 33 3.05 -18.19 15.71
N ILE A 34 4.08 -18.13 16.56
CA ILE A 34 5.09 -19.21 16.68
C ILE A 34 4.39 -20.50 17.17
N ALA A 35 3.57 -20.42 18.20
CA ALA A 35 2.84 -21.58 18.72
C ALA A 35 1.91 -22.22 17.67
N LEU A 36 1.19 -21.40 16.88
CA LEU A 36 0.34 -21.89 15.78
C LEU A 36 1.17 -22.56 14.68
N ASN A 37 2.32 -22.00 14.34
CA ASN A 37 3.24 -22.60 13.38
C ASN A 37 3.77 -23.94 13.87
N ASP A 38 4.17 -24.05 15.15
CA ASP A 38 4.67 -25.29 15.74
C ASP A 38 3.58 -26.36 15.81
N LYS A 39 2.36 -25.97 16.18
CA LYS A 39 1.19 -26.86 16.12
C LYS A 39 0.95 -27.38 14.71
N ARG A 40 0.95 -26.50 13.70
CA ARG A 40 0.79 -26.88 12.30
C ARG A 40 1.89 -27.86 11.85
N ARG A 41 3.16 -27.56 12.17
CA ARG A 41 4.32 -28.41 11.80
C ARG A 41 4.30 -29.77 12.48
N SER A 42 4.00 -29.82 13.78
CA SER A 42 3.92 -31.08 14.53
C SER A 42 2.78 -31.97 14.01
N THR A 43 1.61 -31.36 13.72
CA THR A 43 0.47 -32.06 13.14
C THR A 43 0.77 -32.57 11.73
N GLN A 44 1.44 -31.78 10.88
CA GLN A 44 1.91 -32.21 9.55
C GLN A 44 2.84 -33.42 9.68
N ASN A 45 3.84 -33.35 10.55
CA ASN A 45 4.78 -34.45 10.76
C ASN A 45 4.09 -35.75 11.20
N GLN A 46 3.06 -35.64 12.07
CA GLN A 46 2.28 -36.79 12.49
C GLN A 46 1.44 -37.37 11.35
N LEU A 47 0.82 -36.52 10.55
CA LEU A 47 0.05 -36.89 9.37
C LEU A 47 0.95 -37.63 8.35
N ASP A 48 2.14 -37.10 8.08
CA ASP A 48 3.10 -37.72 7.15
C ASP A 48 3.56 -39.09 7.63
N LYS A 49 3.81 -39.26 8.94
CA LYS A 49 4.13 -40.58 9.54
C LYS A 49 2.99 -41.56 9.39
N ASN A 50 1.77 -41.14 9.70
CA ASN A 50 0.57 -41.99 9.59
C ASN A 50 0.34 -42.41 8.13
N LEU A 51 0.49 -41.49 7.17
CA LEU A 51 0.37 -41.80 5.74
C LEU A 51 1.43 -42.80 5.26
N ALA A 52 2.66 -42.67 5.74
CA ALA A 52 3.73 -43.63 5.44
C ALA A 52 3.40 -45.02 6.01
N GLU A 53 2.87 -45.09 7.27
CA GLU A 53 2.43 -46.34 7.89
C GLU A 53 1.24 -46.98 7.12
N VAL A 54 0.25 -46.20 6.72
CA VAL A 54 -0.88 -46.67 5.87
C VAL A 54 -0.37 -47.26 4.56
N ASN A 55 0.56 -46.61 3.90
CA ASN A 55 1.12 -47.07 2.64
C ASN A 55 1.88 -48.40 2.84
N SER A 56 2.65 -48.54 3.91
CA SER A 56 3.40 -49.76 4.25
C SER A 56 2.42 -50.90 4.56
N LEU A 57 1.46 -50.70 5.46
CA LEU A 57 0.45 -51.68 5.82
C LEU A 57 -0.40 -52.13 4.62
N SER A 58 -0.73 -51.23 3.71
CA SER A 58 -1.50 -51.56 2.50
C SER A 58 -0.73 -52.54 1.59
N ARG A 59 0.59 -52.38 1.48
CA ARG A 59 1.45 -53.35 0.76
C ARG A 59 1.50 -54.70 1.48
N THR A 60 1.69 -54.69 2.81
CA THR A 60 1.73 -55.87 3.66
C THR A 60 0.41 -56.67 3.61
N ILE A 61 -0.74 -56.02 3.64
CA ILE A 61 -2.06 -56.67 3.48
C ILE A 61 -2.11 -57.46 2.17
N GLY A 62 -1.63 -56.89 1.05
CA GLY A 62 -1.61 -57.57 -0.23
C GLY A 62 -0.75 -58.85 -0.22
N GLN A 63 0.38 -58.83 0.50
CA GLN A 63 1.24 -59.99 0.67
C GLN A 63 0.64 -61.05 1.59
N LEU A 64 0.14 -60.66 2.75
CA LEU A 64 -0.51 -61.56 3.72
C LEU A 64 -1.73 -62.29 3.11
N MET A 65 -2.51 -61.60 2.30
CA MET A 65 -3.60 -62.21 1.56
C MET A 65 -3.14 -63.28 0.55
N LYS A 66 -2.01 -63.06 -0.13
CA LYS A 66 -1.39 -64.06 -1.05
C LYS A 66 -0.86 -65.28 -0.29
N GLU A 67 -0.34 -65.05 0.93
CA GLU A 67 0.18 -66.13 1.82
C GLU A 67 -0.92 -66.85 2.59
N GLY A 68 -2.20 -66.46 2.47
CA GLY A 68 -3.33 -67.08 3.18
C GLY A 68 -3.46 -66.71 4.65
N LYS A 69 -2.70 -65.72 5.16
CA LYS A 69 -2.67 -65.24 6.55
C LYS A 69 -3.79 -64.25 6.81
N LYS A 70 -5.04 -64.75 6.83
CA LYS A 70 -6.23 -63.86 6.86
C LYS A 70 -6.35 -63.05 8.16
N GLU A 71 -6.04 -63.60 9.34
CA GLU A 71 -6.16 -62.92 10.64
C GLU A 71 -5.16 -61.72 10.73
N GLU A 72 -3.92 -61.94 10.29
CA GLU A 72 -2.93 -60.87 10.26
C GLU A 72 -3.31 -59.78 9.25
N ALA A 73 -3.89 -60.15 8.11
CA ALA A 73 -4.41 -59.19 7.15
C ALA A 73 -5.57 -58.35 7.66
N GLU A 74 -6.51 -58.93 8.44
CA GLU A 74 -7.62 -58.22 9.11
C GLU A 74 -7.11 -57.28 10.20
N THR A 75 -6.13 -57.67 11.01
CA THR A 75 -5.50 -56.79 11.99
C THR A 75 -4.86 -55.59 11.33
N ALA A 76 -4.12 -55.82 10.21
CA ALA A 76 -3.52 -54.73 9.45
C ALA A 76 -4.58 -53.80 8.81
N ARG A 77 -5.71 -54.35 8.34
CA ARG A 77 -6.84 -53.55 7.82
C ARG A 77 -7.48 -52.68 8.90
N ALA A 78 -7.70 -53.22 10.11
CA ALA A 78 -8.21 -52.47 11.25
C ALA A 78 -7.29 -51.27 11.59
N ARG A 79 -5.99 -51.52 11.62
CA ARG A 79 -5.00 -50.45 11.86
C ARG A 79 -5.01 -49.38 10.77
N VAL A 80 -5.15 -49.75 9.50
CA VAL A 80 -5.31 -48.81 8.39
C VAL A 80 -6.58 -47.97 8.55
N ALA A 81 -7.69 -48.60 8.99
CA ALA A 81 -8.93 -47.86 9.21
C ALA A 81 -8.81 -46.83 10.36
N GLU A 82 -8.20 -47.26 11.49
CA GLU A 82 -7.92 -46.37 12.62
C GLU A 82 -7.04 -45.16 12.21
N LEU A 83 -5.93 -45.41 11.49
CA LEU A 83 -5.05 -44.35 11.01
C LEU A 83 -5.75 -43.39 10.04
N LYS A 84 -6.59 -43.90 9.14
CA LYS A 84 -7.36 -43.06 8.22
C LYS A 84 -8.37 -42.17 8.93
N GLU A 85 -9.00 -42.63 9.96
CA GLU A 85 -9.92 -41.80 10.76
C GLU A 85 -9.15 -40.75 11.56
N GLY A 86 -8.05 -41.10 12.24
CA GLY A 86 -7.18 -40.17 12.94
C GLY A 86 -6.56 -39.13 12.01
N ASN A 87 -6.26 -39.49 10.74
CA ASN A 87 -5.72 -38.54 9.76
C ASN A 87 -6.70 -37.45 9.37
N LYS A 88 -8.03 -37.69 9.39
CA LYS A 88 -9.05 -36.67 9.17
C LYS A 88 -9.02 -35.61 10.27
N GLU A 89 -8.88 -36.00 11.51
CA GLU A 89 -8.78 -35.08 12.66
C GLU A 89 -7.47 -34.28 12.62
N LEU A 90 -6.36 -34.92 12.25
CA LEU A 90 -5.08 -34.24 12.09
C LEU A 90 -5.14 -33.21 10.96
N ASP A 91 -5.73 -33.56 9.81
CA ASP A 91 -5.89 -32.64 8.67
C ASP A 91 -6.76 -31.42 9.02
N ALA A 92 -7.89 -31.66 9.73
CA ALA A 92 -8.74 -30.58 10.23
C ALA A 92 -7.97 -29.66 11.21
N THR A 93 -7.21 -30.25 12.14
CA THR A 93 -6.40 -29.50 13.11
C THR A 93 -5.31 -28.68 12.44
N MET A 94 -4.63 -29.24 11.43
CA MET A 94 -3.60 -28.58 10.67
C MET A 94 -4.17 -27.40 9.87
N THR A 95 -5.31 -27.62 9.22
CA THR A 95 -6.01 -26.59 8.44
C THR A 95 -6.47 -25.44 9.33
N GLN A 96 -7.04 -25.75 10.50
CA GLN A 96 -7.43 -24.72 11.46
C GLN A 96 -6.23 -23.92 11.96
N ALA A 97 -5.15 -24.57 12.35
CA ALA A 97 -3.93 -23.90 12.80
C ALA A 97 -3.31 -23.00 11.71
N ALA A 98 -3.34 -23.45 10.43
CA ALA A 98 -2.88 -22.65 9.30
C ALA A 98 -3.76 -21.41 9.08
N THR A 99 -5.08 -21.56 9.19
CA THR A 99 -6.04 -20.45 9.05
C THR A 99 -5.87 -19.43 10.17
N ASP A 100 -5.78 -19.88 11.42
CA ASP A 100 -5.60 -19.01 12.58
C ASP A 100 -4.27 -18.25 12.51
N MET A 101 -3.20 -18.94 12.10
CA MET A 101 -1.89 -18.31 11.87
C MET A 101 -1.96 -17.26 10.77
N GLN A 102 -2.62 -17.55 9.65
CA GLN A 102 -2.77 -16.60 8.54
C GLN A 102 -3.54 -15.35 8.98
N ASN A 103 -4.64 -15.53 9.73
CA ASN A 103 -5.44 -14.43 10.27
C ASN A 103 -4.62 -13.58 11.25
N ALA A 104 -3.83 -14.20 12.13
CA ALA A 104 -2.94 -13.48 13.03
C ALA A 104 -1.89 -12.68 12.25
N LEU A 105 -1.25 -13.27 11.23
CA LEU A 105 -0.26 -12.59 10.39
C LEU A 105 -0.83 -11.38 9.64
N TYR A 106 -2.11 -11.40 9.24
CA TYR A 106 -2.76 -10.25 8.61
C TYR A 106 -2.91 -9.06 9.55
N THR A 107 -2.90 -9.27 10.86
CA THR A 107 -3.04 -8.19 11.85
C THR A 107 -1.71 -7.57 12.29
N ILE A 108 -0.58 -8.14 11.91
CA ILE A 108 0.77 -7.70 12.30
C ILE A 108 1.29 -6.71 11.25
N PRO A 109 1.72 -5.49 11.64
CA PRO A 109 2.31 -4.52 10.70
C PRO A 109 3.69 -4.97 10.22
N ASN A 110 4.20 -4.26 9.21
CA ASN A 110 5.58 -4.44 8.77
C ASN A 110 6.58 -3.86 9.79
N ILE A 111 7.81 -4.35 9.75
CA ILE A 111 8.88 -3.90 10.65
C ILE A 111 9.57 -2.69 10.02
N PRO A 112 9.74 -1.58 10.76
CA PRO A 112 10.46 -0.42 10.27
C PRO A 112 11.96 -0.69 10.21
N TYR A 113 12.66 0.03 9.32
CA TYR A 113 14.12 0.05 9.30
C TYR A 113 14.69 0.68 10.58
N ASP A 114 15.94 0.34 10.89
CA ASP A 114 16.64 0.94 12.04
C ASP A 114 16.75 2.46 11.92
N SER A 115 16.84 2.97 10.67
CA SER A 115 16.92 4.41 10.38
C SER A 115 15.63 5.18 10.61
N VAL A 116 14.48 4.49 10.78
CA VAL A 116 13.20 5.14 11.08
C VAL A 116 13.27 5.77 12.48
N PRO A 117 12.90 7.06 12.65
CA PRO A 117 12.89 7.71 13.94
C PRO A 117 11.92 7.06 14.94
N GLU A 118 12.26 7.10 16.21
CA GLU A 118 11.29 6.86 17.29
C GLU A 118 10.27 8.01 17.30
N GLY A 119 9.03 7.73 17.64
CA GLY A 119 7.98 8.74 17.71
C GLY A 119 6.59 8.15 17.69
N VAL A 120 5.60 8.95 18.09
CA VAL A 120 4.21 8.55 18.27
C VAL A 120 3.30 9.08 17.15
N GLY A 121 3.64 10.24 16.58
CA GLY A 121 2.81 10.90 15.57
C GLY A 121 3.59 11.89 14.70
N ALA A 122 2.87 12.66 13.91
CA ALA A 122 3.43 13.54 12.88
C ALA A 122 4.43 14.58 13.41
N GLU A 123 4.30 14.98 14.67
CA GLU A 123 5.21 15.92 15.35
C GLU A 123 6.63 15.36 15.57
N ASP A 124 6.77 14.04 15.54
CA ASP A 124 8.05 13.33 15.74
C ASP A 124 8.74 13.00 14.40
N ASN A 125 8.14 13.37 13.27
CA ASN A 125 8.74 13.17 11.96
C ASN A 125 9.95 14.07 11.77
N VAL A 126 10.97 13.56 11.08
CA VAL A 126 12.23 14.29 10.88
C VAL A 126 12.23 14.98 9.52
N VAL A 127 12.43 16.30 9.52
CA VAL A 127 12.64 17.06 8.28
C VAL A 127 14.03 16.71 7.72
N GLU A 128 14.06 16.03 6.59
CA GLU A 128 15.30 15.65 5.89
C GLU A 128 15.79 16.74 4.95
N LYS A 129 14.85 17.44 4.32
CA LYS A 129 15.16 18.44 3.32
C LYS A 129 14.04 19.48 3.19
N MET A 130 14.43 20.69 2.87
CA MET A 130 13.51 21.77 2.45
C MET A 130 13.99 22.34 1.13
N GLY A 131 13.07 22.79 0.28
CA GLY A 131 13.38 23.37 -1.04
C GLY A 131 12.21 24.18 -1.60
N GLY A 132 12.40 24.67 -2.82
CA GLY A 132 11.46 25.57 -3.49
C GLY A 132 11.65 27.04 -3.07
N MET A 133 10.89 27.92 -3.71
CA MET A 133 10.94 29.35 -3.41
C MET A 133 9.84 29.72 -2.40
N GLU A 134 10.21 30.48 -1.38
CA GLU A 134 9.23 31.15 -0.54
C GLU A 134 8.45 32.17 -1.39
N THR A 135 7.13 32.14 -1.27
CA THR A 135 6.25 33.06 -2.00
C THR A 135 5.78 34.14 -1.04
N GLU A 136 6.08 35.40 -1.33
CA GLU A 136 5.47 36.51 -0.62
C GLU A 136 4.12 36.82 -1.24
N LEU A 137 3.04 36.50 -0.51
CA LEU A 137 1.69 36.79 -0.94
C LEU A 137 1.24 38.20 -0.49
N PRO A 138 0.31 38.82 -1.24
CA PRO A 138 -0.40 40.03 -0.78
C PRO A 138 -1.03 39.82 0.60
N LYS A 139 -1.19 40.91 1.37
CA LYS A 139 -1.80 40.83 2.71
C LYS A 139 -3.23 40.31 2.72
N ASP A 140 -3.92 40.45 1.61
CA ASP A 140 -5.29 40.02 1.33
C ASP A 140 -5.37 38.72 0.55
N ALA A 141 -4.29 37.93 0.54
CA ALA A 141 -4.24 36.62 -0.12
C ALA A 141 -5.37 35.69 0.35
N LEU A 142 -6.04 35.10 -0.62
CA LEU A 142 -7.20 34.23 -0.36
C LEU A 142 -6.79 32.75 -0.32
N PRO A 143 -7.42 31.94 0.54
CA PRO A 143 -7.27 30.49 0.48
C PRO A 143 -7.96 29.90 -0.76
N HIS A 144 -7.55 28.72 -1.18
CA HIS A 144 -8.00 28.11 -2.43
C HIS A 144 -9.52 27.96 -2.58
N TRP A 145 -10.27 27.78 -1.51
CA TRP A 145 -11.75 27.68 -1.59
C TRP A 145 -12.41 29.01 -1.91
N GLU A 146 -11.82 30.14 -1.53
CA GLU A 146 -12.29 31.47 -1.92
C GLU A 146 -11.87 31.78 -3.38
N LEU A 147 -10.64 31.41 -3.77
CA LEU A 147 -10.15 31.55 -5.15
C LEU A 147 -10.97 30.69 -6.11
N ALA A 148 -11.28 29.44 -5.71
CA ALA A 148 -12.13 28.53 -6.48
C ALA A 148 -13.52 29.11 -6.75
N LYS A 149 -14.09 29.81 -5.79
CA LYS A 149 -15.36 30.51 -5.94
C LYS A 149 -15.21 31.78 -6.78
N LYS A 150 -14.19 32.59 -6.51
CA LYS A 150 -13.94 33.86 -7.21
C LYS A 150 -13.80 33.67 -8.73
N TYR A 151 -13.08 32.62 -9.15
CA TYR A 151 -12.78 32.33 -10.55
C TYR A 151 -13.63 31.18 -11.13
N ASP A 152 -14.67 30.73 -10.43
CA ASP A 152 -15.57 29.62 -10.82
C ASP A 152 -14.84 28.34 -11.26
N LEU A 153 -13.80 27.94 -10.51
CA LEU A 153 -12.93 26.81 -10.81
C LEU A 153 -13.43 25.48 -10.25
N ILE A 154 -14.00 25.54 -9.03
CA ILE A 154 -14.47 24.37 -8.27
C ILE A 154 -15.72 24.75 -7.51
N ASP A 155 -16.75 23.94 -7.65
CA ASP A 155 -18.02 24.12 -6.99
C ASP A 155 -18.27 23.02 -5.97
N PHE A 156 -18.09 23.35 -4.70
CA PHE A 156 -18.28 22.41 -3.60
C PHE A 156 -19.77 22.18 -3.29
N ASP A 157 -20.61 23.19 -3.52
CA ASP A 157 -22.05 23.10 -3.25
C ASP A 157 -22.76 22.19 -4.26
N LEU A 158 -22.33 22.19 -5.54
CA LEU A 158 -22.77 21.23 -6.53
C LEU A 158 -22.36 19.81 -6.16
N GLY A 159 -21.17 19.62 -5.62
CA GLY A 159 -20.70 18.32 -5.13
C GLY A 159 -21.59 17.80 -3.99
N VAL A 160 -21.91 18.66 -3.02
CA VAL A 160 -22.86 18.34 -1.95
C VAL A 160 -24.21 17.95 -2.50
N LYS A 161 -24.72 18.67 -3.52
CA LYS A 161 -26.03 18.41 -4.16
C LYS A 161 -26.04 17.04 -4.87
N ILE A 162 -24.95 16.65 -5.53
CA ILE A 162 -24.87 15.45 -6.36
C ILE A 162 -24.63 14.20 -5.51
N THR A 163 -23.70 14.29 -4.55
CA THR A 163 -23.18 13.15 -3.80
C THR A 163 -23.16 13.40 -2.29
N GLY A 164 -22.50 14.47 -1.86
CA GLY A 164 -22.28 14.81 -0.46
C GLY A 164 -21.04 15.67 -0.28
N ALA A 165 -20.74 16.05 0.96
CA ALA A 165 -19.53 16.79 1.29
C ALA A 165 -18.28 15.95 0.92
N GLY A 166 -17.19 16.61 0.48
CA GLY A 166 -15.97 15.94 0.11
C GLY A 166 -15.91 15.38 -1.33
N PHE A 167 -16.90 15.74 -2.17
CA PHE A 167 -16.95 15.41 -3.61
C PHE A 167 -17.02 16.72 -4.43
N PRO A 168 -15.89 17.34 -4.76
CA PRO A 168 -15.88 18.62 -5.47
C PRO A 168 -16.23 18.47 -6.96
N VAL A 169 -16.86 19.49 -7.56
CA VAL A 169 -17.09 19.57 -8.99
C VAL A 169 -16.13 20.57 -9.61
N TYR A 170 -15.19 20.12 -10.40
CA TYR A 170 -14.25 20.98 -11.13
C TYR A 170 -14.94 21.57 -12.36
N LYS A 171 -14.71 22.85 -12.64
CA LYS A 171 -15.37 23.60 -13.72
C LYS A 171 -14.37 24.41 -14.54
N GLY A 172 -14.66 24.68 -15.79
CA GLY A 172 -13.94 25.61 -16.66
C GLY A 172 -12.41 25.45 -16.60
N LYS A 173 -11.70 26.54 -16.31
CA LYS A 173 -10.23 26.55 -16.15
C LYS A 173 -9.75 25.63 -15.01
N GLY A 174 -10.57 25.40 -13.95
CA GLY A 174 -10.26 24.47 -12.89
C GLY A 174 -10.19 23.00 -13.37
N ALA A 175 -11.16 22.57 -14.19
CA ALA A 175 -11.17 21.24 -14.79
C ALA A 175 -10.01 21.07 -15.80
N GLN A 176 -9.68 22.13 -16.54
CA GLN A 176 -8.55 22.13 -17.47
C GLN A 176 -7.21 22.01 -16.74
N LEU A 177 -7.03 22.75 -15.63
CA LEU A 177 -5.83 22.67 -14.78
C LEU A 177 -5.70 21.27 -14.15
N GLN A 178 -6.81 20.67 -13.67
CA GLN A 178 -6.81 19.32 -13.14
C GLN A 178 -6.31 18.31 -14.18
N ARG A 179 -6.80 18.38 -15.41
CA ARG A 179 -6.37 17.51 -16.51
C ARG A 179 -4.91 17.79 -16.93
N ALA A 180 -4.50 19.06 -16.90
CA ALA A 180 -3.12 19.46 -17.19
C ALA A 180 -2.13 18.84 -16.21
N LEU A 181 -2.45 18.86 -14.91
CA LEU A 181 -1.65 18.23 -13.86
C LEU A 181 -1.56 16.70 -14.06
N ILE A 182 -2.67 16.04 -14.39
CA ILE A 182 -2.68 14.60 -14.67
C ILE A 182 -1.71 14.27 -15.81
N ASN A 183 -1.86 14.96 -16.94
CA ASN A 183 -1.02 14.71 -18.11
C ASN A 183 0.46 15.02 -17.85
N PHE A 184 0.75 16.14 -17.18
CA PHE A 184 2.12 16.50 -16.80
C PHE A 184 2.77 15.42 -15.93
N PHE A 185 2.11 14.96 -14.89
CA PHE A 185 2.67 13.93 -13.99
C PHE A 185 2.86 12.58 -14.68
N LEU A 186 1.93 12.16 -15.53
CA LEU A 186 2.09 10.95 -16.33
C LEU A 186 3.24 11.06 -17.33
N ASP A 187 3.37 12.18 -18.02
CA ASP A 187 4.46 12.40 -18.98
C ASP A 187 5.83 12.43 -18.28
N GLU A 188 5.95 13.04 -17.11
CA GLU A 188 7.18 13.04 -16.33
C GLU A 188 7.53 11.63 -15.81
N ALA A 189 6.53 10.87 -15.36
CA ALA A 189 6.73 9.48 -14.99
C ALA A 189 7.22 8.63 -16.18
N ARG A 190 6.61 8.79 -17.37
CA ARG A 190 7.04 8.09 -18.59
C ARG A 190 8.47 8.47 -19.02
N LYS A 191 8.86 9.76 -18.92
CA LYS A 191 10.24 10.22 -19.17
C LYS A 191 11.25 9.57 -18.21
N SER A 192 10.80 9.20 -16.99
CA SER A 192 11.61 8.49 -15.99
C SER A 192 11.56 6.96 -16.15
N GLY A 193 10.99 6.46 -17.27
CA GLY A 193 10.96 5.04 -17.64
C GLY A 193 9.84 4.24 -16.99
N TYR A 194 8.78 4.89 -16.47
CA TYR A 194 7.60 4.20 -16.02
C TYR A 194 6.68 3.84 -17.17
N ILE A 195 6.06 2.68 -17.08
CA ILE A 195 5.02 2.21 -18.02
C ILE A 195 3.68 2.64 -17.43
N GLU A 196 2.90 3.37 -18.23
CA GLU A 196 1.56 3.80 -17.86
C GLU A 196 0.57 2.64 -17.89
N ILE A 197 -0.23 2.49 -16.84
CA ILE A 197 -1.26 1.48 -16.67
C ILE A 197 -2.59 2.18 -16.39
N MET A 198 -3.67 1.75 -17.04
CA MET A 198 -5.04 2.14 -16.71
C MET A 198 -5.77 0.97 -16.05
N PRO A 199 -5.73 0.87 -14.71
CA PRO A 199 -6.36 -0.21 -13.98
C PRO A 199 -7.85 0.08 -13.71
N PRO A 200 -8.66 -0.94 -13.36
CA PRO A 200 -10.00 -0.71 -12.83
C PRO A 200 -9.94 0.01 -11.47
N THR A 201 -10.98 0.83 -11.19
CA THR A 201 -11.12 1.56 -9.91
C THR A 201 -11.90 0.78 -8.85
N VAL A 202 -12.37 -0.41 -9.18
CA VAL A 202 -12.96 -1.39 -8.26
C VAL A 202 -12.12 -2.65 -8.23
N VAL A 203 -11.97 -3.25 -7.05
CA VAL A 203 -11.15 -4.45 -6.84
C VAL A 203 -11.86 -5.45 -5.95
N ASN A 204 -11.51 -6.74 -6.07
CA ASN A 204 -11.97 -7.78 -5.16
C ASN A 204 -11.21 -7.77 -3.82
N ALA A 205 -11.74 -8.46 -2.81
CA ALA A 205 -11.14 -8.57 -1.49
C ALA A 205 -9.69 -9.09 -1.53
N ALA A 206 -9.38 -10.05 -2.41
CA ALA A 206 -8.02 -10.60 -2.55
C ALA A 206 -7.00 -9.53 -2.94
N SER A 207 -7.39 -8.53 -3.71
CA SER A 207 -6.53 -7.38 -4.06
C SER A 207 -6.30 -6.46 -2.86
N GLY A 208 -7.33 -6.20 -2.06
CA GLY A 208 -7.20 -5.44 -0.80
C GLY A 208 -6.27 -6.13 0.22
N TYR A 209 -6.40 -7.46 0.37
CA TYR A 209 -5.48 -8.24 1.22
C TYR A 209 -4.05 -8.23 0.66
N GLY A 210 -3.89 -8.27 -0.65
CA GLY A 210 -2.58 -8.32 -1.30
C GLY A 210 -1.68 -7.14 -0.96
N THR A 211 -2.22 -5.94 -0.94
CA THR A 211 -1.48 -4.70 -0.61
C THR A 211 -1.65 -4.23 0.84
N GLY A 212 -2.57 -4.83 1.59
CA GLY A 212 -2.70 -4.61 3.03
C GLY A 212 -3.74 -3.57 3.45
N GLN A 213 -4.62 -3.15 2.55
CA GLN A 213 -5.81 -2.34 2.87
C GLN A 213 -6.88 -3.17 3.60
N LEU A 214 -6.89 -4.49 3.38
CA LEU A 214 -7.72 -5.41 4.14
C LEU A 214 -6.87 -6.27 5.09
N PRO A 215 -7.38 -6.60 6.29
CA PRO A 215 -8.68 -6.21 6.84
C PRO A 215 -8.71 -4.70 7.15
N ASP A 216 -9.79 -4.02 6.73
CA ASP A 216 -9.96 -2.57 6.91
C ASP A 216 -10.37 -2.25 8.36
N LYS A 217 -9.38 -2.06 9.22
CA LYS A 217 -9.59 -1.76 10.65
C LYS A 217 -10.08 -0.34 10.91
N GLU A 218 -9.82 0.56 9.98
CA GLU A 218 -10.12 1.99 10.11
C GLU A 218 -11.40 2.39 9.39
N GLY A 219 -12.02 1.46 8.64
CA GLY A 219 -13.23 1.71 7.89
C GLY A 219 -13.06 2.70 6.73
N GLN A 220 -11.89 2.69 6.10
CA GLN A 220 -11.53 3.67 5.05
C GLN A 220 -12.03 3.29 3.64
N MET A 221 -12.26 2.01 3.39
CA MET A 221 -12.67 1.55 2.06
C MET A 221 -14.18 1.61 1.86
N TYR A 222 -14.62 2.10 0.69
CA TYR A 222 -15.99 1.93 0.23
C TYR A 222 -16.17 0.49 -0.26
N HIS A 223 -17.20 -0.19 0.24
CA HIS A 223 -17.56 -1.55 -0.12
C HIS A 223 -18.90 -1.59 -0.86
N CYS A 224 -18.90 -2.20 -2.05
CA CYS A 224 -20.11 -2.50 -2.83
C CYS A 224 -20.59 -3.90 -2.40
N GLU A 225 -21.50 -3.96 -1.44
CA GLU A 225 -21.91 -5.20 -0.76
C GLU A 225 -22.49 -6.26 -1.70
N VAL A 226 -23.28 -5.85 -2.72
CA VAL A 226 -23.97 -6.77 -3.65
C VAL A 226 -22.98 -7.57 -4.49
N ASP A 227 -21.91 -6.90 -4.95
CA ASP A 227 -20.93 -7.49 -5.88
C ASP A 227 -19.66 -7.95 -5.14
N ASP A 228 -19.54 -7.69 -3.83
CA ASP A 228 -18.35 -7.91 -3.01
C ASP A 228 -17.09 -7.27 -3.61
N LEU A 229 -17.23 -6.01 -4.06
CA LEU A 229 -16.15 -5.21 -4.63
C LEU A 229 -15.87 -3.98 -3.78
N TYR A 230 -14.64 -3.51 -3.84
CA TYR A 230 -14.17 -2.35 -3.10
C TYR A 230 -13.71 -1.26 -4.06
N LEU A 231 -14.11 -0.01 -3.81
CA LEU A 231 -13.54 1.16 -4.49
C LEU A 231 -12.10 1.36 -4.00
N ILE A 232 -11.17 1.60 -4.91
CA ILE A 232 -9.74 1.74 -4.58
C ILE A 232 -9.44 3.03 -3.82
N PRO A 233 -8.66 2.99 -2.73
CA PRO A 233 -8.18 4.19 -2.04
C PRO A 233 -6.92 4.78 -2.70
N THR A 234 -6.30 4.04 -3.62
CA THR A 234 -5.07 4.35 -4.34
C THR A 234 -4.88 3.39 -5.50
N ALA A 235 -4.25 3.84 -6.59
CA ALA A 235 -3.88 2.96 -7.71
C ALA A 235 -2.83 1.90 -7.33
N GLU A 236 -2.14 2.06 -6.21
CA GLU A 236 -1.28 1.02 -5.64
C GLU A 236 -1.97 -0.34 -5.62
N VAL A 237 -3.25 -0.38 -5.17
CA VAL A 237 -3.97 -1.64 -5.01
C VAL A 237 -4.09 -2.42 -6.33
N PRO A 238 -4.73 -1.90 -7.39
CA PRO A 238 -4.85 -2.65 -8.63
C PRO A 238 -3.51 -2.85 -9.34
N VAL A 239 -2.61 -1.85 -9.36
CA VAL A 239 -1.35 -1.94 -10.11
C VAL A 239 -0.40 -2.96 -9.49
N THR A 240 -0.26 -2.99 -8.16
CA THR A 240 0.58 -3.99 -7.48
C THR A 240 0.00 -5.41 -7.63
N ASN A 241 -1.33 -5.53 -7.65
CA ASN A 241 -2.02 -6.82 -7.82
C ASN A 241 -1.93 -7.41 -9.23
N ILE A 242 -1.47 -6.69 -10.25
CA ILE A 242 -1.09 -7.25 -11.56
C ILE A 242 -0.07 -8.39 -11.37
N TYR A 243 0.76 -8.30 -10.35
CA TYR A 243 1.85 -9.24 -10.04
C TYR A 243 1.49 -10.22 -8.92
N ARG A 244 0.20 -10.36 -8.57
CA ARG A 244 -0.27 -11.35 -7.60
C ARG A 244 -0.17 -12.76 -8.19
N ASP A 245 0.38 -13.71 -7.38
CA ASP A 245 0.64 -15.11 -7.76
C ASP A 245 1.58 -15.27 -8.96
N VAL A 246 2.47 -14.29 -9.22
CA VAL A 246 3.41 -14.31 -10.35
C VAL A 246 4.82 -14.66 -9.87
N ILE A 247 5.55 -15.43 -10.69
CA ILE A 247 6.99 -15.62 -10.58
C ILE A 247 7.61 -14.93 -11.80
N LEU A 248 8.26 -13.80 -11.56
CA LEU A 248 8.93 -12.99 -12.58
C LEU A 248 10.28 -13.62 -12.96
N ASP A 249 10.75 -13.36 -14.17
CA ASP A 249 12.16 -13.54 -14.51
C ASP A 249 12.95 -12.38 -13.89
N GLU A 250 14.12 -12.67 -13.31
CA GLU A 250 14.99 -11.64 -12.73
C GLU A 250 15.31 -10.49 -13.70
N LYS A 251 15.41 -10.78 -15.00
CA LYS A 251 15.68 -9.82 -16.06
C LYS A 251 14.54 -8.81 -16.29
N GLN A 252 13.34 -9.09 -15.78
CA GLN A 252 12.19 -8.16 -15.85
C GLN A 252 12.25 -7.08 -14.78
N LEU A 253 13.14 -7.23 -13.78
CA LEU A 253 13.29 -6.28 -12.67
C LEU A 253 14.36 -5.21 -12.99
N PRO A 254 14.17 -3.96 -12.58
CA PRO A 254 12.99 -3.45 -11.86
C PRO A 254 11.78 -3.24 -12.78
N ILE A 255 10.58 -3.53 -12.27
CA ILE A 255 9.33 -3.12 -12.90
C ILE A 255 8.98 -1.72 -12.39
N LYS A 256 8.62 -0.82 -13.31
CA LYS A 256 8.24 0.56 -13.04
C LYS A 256 6.90 0.84 -13.70
N ASN A 257 5.82 0.99 -12.92
CA ASN A 257 4.50 1.32 -13.43
C ASN A 257 4.02 2.66 -12.86
N CYS A 258 3.28 3.44 -13.65
CA CYS A 258 2.54 4.60 -13.17
C CYS A 258 1.07 4.47 -13.59
N ALA A 259 0.17 5.05 -12.80
CA ALA A 259 -1.25 5.03 -13.09
C ALA A 259 -1.93 6.29 -12.57
N TYR A 260 -2.79 6.88 -13.38
CA TYR A 260 -3.79 7.84 -12.95
C TYR A 260 -5.08 7.12 -12.59
N THR A 261 -5.63 7.40 -11.42
CA THR A 261 -6.97 6.93 -11.02
C THR A 261 -7.69 7.97 -10.16
N GLN A 262 -9.02 7.87 -10.14
CA GLN A 262 -9.79 8.35 -8.99
C GLN A 262 -9.53 7.43 -7.82
N CYS A 263 -9.39 8.02 -6.63
CA CYS A 263 -9.18 7.33 -5.37
C CYS A 263 -10.33 7.66 -4.43
N PHE A 264 -10.80 6.66 -3.68
CA PHE A 264 -11.98 6.79 -2.82
C PHE A 264 -11.62 6.45 -1.39
N ARG A 265 -11.85 7.37 -0.45
CA ARG A 265 -11.62 7.17 0.99
C ARG A 265 -12.82 7.63 1.78
N ARG A 266 -13.27 6.82 2.73
CA ARG A 266 -14.40 7.18 3.60
C ARG A 266 -14.06 8.30 4.56
N GLU A 267 -12.77 8.59 4.77
CA GLU A 267 -12.27 9.63 5.67
C GLU A 267 -12.93 9.56 7.06
N ALA A 268 -13.13 8.34 7.54
CA ALA A 268 -13.81 8.07 8.80
C ALA A 268 -13.06 8.77 9.96
N GLY A 269 -13.80 9.55 10.74
CA GLY A 269 -13.24 10.28 11.90
C GLY A 269 -12.61 11.64 11.59
N SER A 270 -12.69 12.15 10.35
CA SER A 270 -12.15 13.45 9.98
C SER A 270 -13.20 14.57 10.10
N TYR A 271 -12.88 15.63 10.85
CA TYR A 271 -13.80 16.74 11.11
C TYR A 271 -13.09 18.11 11.11
N GLY A 272 -13.87 19.19 10.91
CA GLY A 272 -13.46 20.56 11.16
C GLY A 272 -12.66 21.22 10.05
N LYS A 273 -11.65 22.03 10.40
CA LYS A 273 -10.86 22.84 9.45
C LYS A 273 -10.07 22.02 8.43
N ASP A 274 -9.72 20.78 8.77
CA ASP A 274 -8.91 19.91 7.93
C ASP A 274 -9.66 19.35 6.73
N VAL A 275 -10.99 19.41 6.72
CA VAL A 275 -11.85 18.95 5.60
C VAL A 275 -12.32 20.08 4.69
N ARG A 276 -11.85 21.34 4.90
CA ARG A 276 -12.30 22.48 4.10
C ARG A 276 -11.61 22.50 2.73
N GLY A 277 -12.41 22.79 1.69
CA GLY A 277 -11.92 22.91 0.32
C GLY A 277 -11.35 21.59 -0.21
N LEU A 278 -10.11 21.62 -0.73
CA LEU A 278 -9.40 20.48 -1.30
C LEU A 278 -8.48 19.76 -0.32
N ASN A 279 -8.49 20.14 0.96
CA ASN A 279 -7.53 19.57 1.93
C ASN A 279 -7.76 18.07 2.20
N ARG A 280 -9.04 17.64 2.22
CA ARG A 280 -9.41 16.24 2.45
C ARG A 280 -10.72 15.92 1.75
N LEU A 281 -10.71 14.91 0.89
CA LEU A 281 -11.82 14.56 0.00
C LEU A 281 -12.12 13.08 0.08
N HIS A 282 -13.40 12.72 -0.14
CA HIS A 282 -13.86 11.33 -0.29
C HIS A 282 -13.52 10.75 -1.66
N GLU A 283 -13.46 11.59 -2.68
CA GLU A 283 -13.02 11.23 -4.03
C GLU A 283 -11.98 12.24 -4.51
N PHE A 284 -10.86 11.74 -5.01
CA PHE A 284 -9.77 12.60 -5.50
C PHE A 284 -8.93 11.90 -6.56
N SER A 285 -8.36 12.70 -7.46
CA SER A 285 -7.43 12.27 -8.49
C SER A 285 -6.01 12.12 -7.95
N LYS A 286 -5.32 11.04 -8.34
CA LYS A 286 -3.92 10.80 -7.98
C LYS A 286 -3.18 10.10 -9.12
N VAL A 287 -1.95 10.51 -9.38
CA VAL A 287 -1.00 9.72 -10.15
C VAL A 287 -0.13 8.94 -9.17
N GLU A 288 -0.04 7.64 -9.35
CA GLU A 288 0.68 6.73 -8.48
C GLU A 288 1.82 6.06 -9.23
N LEU A 289 2.95 5.92 -8.57
CA LEU A 289 4.09 5.13 -9.02
C LEU A 289 4.13 3.83 -8.23
N VAL A 290 4.36 2.72 -8.92
CA VAL A 290 4.56 1.41 -8.29
C VAL A 290 5.83 0.79 -8.87
N ARG A 291 6.70 0.32 -7.98
CA ARG A 291 7.88 -0.45 -8.36
C ARG A 291 7.89 -1.84 -7.73
N ILE A 292 8.40 -2.79 -8.50
CA ILE A 292 8.73 -4.13 -8.01
C ILE A 292 10.19 -4.37 -8.35
N ASP A 293 10.98 -4.72 -7.34
CA ASP A 293 12.42 -4.85 -7.50
C ASP A 293 12.99 -6.00 -6.66
N LYS A 294 14.28 -6.26 -6.83
CA LYS A 294 15.03 -7.15 -5.99
C LYS A 294 15.36 -6.51 -4.64
N PRO A 295 15.48 -7.31 -3.57
CA PRO A 295 15.84 -6.80 -2.24
C PRO A 295 17.09 -5.90 -2.23
N GLU A 296 18.14 -6.30 -2.94
CA GLU A 296 19.41 -5.59 -3.01
C GLU A 296 19.33 -4.23 -3.71
N HIS A 297 18.34 -4.02 -4.59
CA HIS A 297 18.17 -2.77 -5.34
C HIS A 297 17.09 -1.84 -4.75
N SER A 298 16.24 -2.34 -3.86
CA SER A 298 15.04 -1.60 -3.43
C SER A 298 15.35 -0.26 -2.74
N LYS A 299 16.48 -0.14 -2.06
CA LYS A 299 16.91 1.15 -1.46
C LYS A 299 17.24 2.19 -2.53
N GLN A 300 17.94 1.79 -3.59
CA GLN A 300 18.22 2.65 -4.73
C GLN A 300 16.92 3.03 -5.45
N SER A 301 16.06 2.05 -5.71
CA SER A 301 14.73 2.28 -6.31
C SER A 301 13.90 3.26 -5.48
N HIS A 302 13.96 3.20 -4.15
CA HIS A 302 13.28 4.12 -3.27
C HIS A 302 13.83 5.54 -3.43
N GLN A 303 15.17 5.71 -3.44
CA GLN A 303 15.81 7.01 -3.65
C GLN A 303 15.44 7.62 -5.01
N GLU A 304 15.46 6.82 -6.08
CA GLU A 304 15.04 7.29 -7.41
C GLU A 304 13.58 7.76 -7.45
N MET A 305 12.70 7.15 -6.64
CA MET A 305 11.31 7.62 -6.51
C MET A 305 11.23 8.94 -5.76
N LEU A 306 12.01 9.08 -4.67
CA LEU A 306 12.09 10.36 -3.92
C LEU A 306 12.60 11.49 -4.81
N ASP A 307 13.67 11.25 -5.58
CA ASP A 307 14.25 12.24 -6.50
C ASP A 307 13.25 12.63 -7.60
N HIS A 308 12.47 11.67 -8.11
CA HIS A 308 11.42 11.94 -9.09
C HIS A 308 10.31 12.84 -8.52
N VAL A 309 9.80 12.53 -7.34
CA VAL A 309 8.73 13.31 -6.69
C VAL A 309 9.23 14.71 -6.34
N GLU A 310 10.46 14.83 -5.82
CA GLU A 310 11.08 16.12 -5.56
C GLU A 310 11.20 16.95 -6.84
N GLY A 311 11.65 16.34 -7.93
CA GLY A 311 11.76 16.97 -9.23
C GLY A 311 10.43 17.51 -9.78
N LEU A 312 9.31 16.89 -9.47
CA LEU A 312 7.98 17.40 -9.83
C LEU A 312 7.65 18.70 -9.06
N LEU A 313 7.93 18.73 -7.76
CA LEU A 313 7.69 19.91 -6.93
C LEU A 313 8.60 21.09 -7.34
N GLN A 314 9.86 20.82 -7.67
CA GLN A 314 10.80 21.82 -8.19
C GLN A 314 10.31 22.41 -9.52
N LYS A 315 9.80 21.60 -10.45
CA LYS A 315 9.23 22.05 -11.73
C LYS A 315 7.96 22.88 -11.56
N LEU A 316 7.18 22.59 -10.51
CA LEU A 316 6.00 23.37 -10.16
C LEU A 316 6.34 24.64 -9.35
N GLU A 317 7.62 24.84 -9.01
CA GLU A 317 8.14 25.99 -8.25
C GLU A 317 7.46 26.18 -6.87
N LEU A 318 6.99 25.07 -6.27
CA LEU A 318 6.34 25.08 -4.97
C LEU A 318 7.35 24.99 -3.82
N PRO A 319 7.16 25.72 -2.71
CA PRO A 319 7.91 25.51 -1.49
C PRO A 319 7.55 24.16 -0.88
N TYR A 320 8.54 23.32 -0.59
CA TYR A 320 8.31 21.96 -0.09
C TYR A 320 9.28 21.59 1.03
N ARG A 321 8.87 20.56 1.79
CA ARG A 321 9.75 19.83 2.69
C ARG A 321 9.56 18.32 2.52
N ILE A 322 10.60 17.56 2.85
CA ILE A 322 10.60 16.10 2.83
C ILE A 322 10.77 15.63 4.26
N LEU A 323 9.84 14.81 4.74
CA LEU A 323 9.82 14.25 6.07
C LEU A 323 10.12 12.77 6.03
N ARG A 324 11.04 12.28 6.88
CA ARG A 324 11.13 10.87 7.19
C ARG A 324 10.20 10.57 8.35
N LEU A 325 9.22 9.69 8.12
CA LEU A 325 8.20 9.36 9.09
C LEU A 325 8.78 8.55 10.24
N CYS A 326 8.32 8.83 11.46
CA CYS A 326 8.61 8.05 12.65
C CYS A 326 7.77 6.77 12.72
N GLY A 327 8.12 5.86 13.62
CA GLY A 327 7.46 4.56 13.74
C GLY A 327 5.97 4.65 13.98
N GLY A 328 5.50 5.62 14.75
CA GLY A 328 4.09 5.80 15.11
C GLY A 328 3.22 6.44 14.02
N ASP A 329 3.84 7.16 13.07
CA ASP A 329 3.13 7.83 11.97
C ASP A 329 3.17 7.04 10.65
N MET A 330 4.07 6.07 10.53
CA MET A 330 4.18 5.23 9.33
C MET A 330 2.94 4.36 9.12
N SER A 331 2.57 4.19 7.84
CA SER A 331 1.51 3.26 7.46
C SER A 331 1.79 1.82 7.96
N PHE A 332 0.72 1.06 8.14
CA PHE A 332 0.75 -0.32 8.62
C PHE A 332 1.73 -1.21 7.83
N THR A 333 1.80 -1.03 6.52
CA THR A 333 2.55 -1.90 5.61
C THR A 333 3.98 -1.44 5.31
N ALA A 334 4.32 -0.17 5.52
CA ALA A 334 5.64 0.38 5.17
C ALA A 334 6.74 -0.05 6.14
N ALA A 335 7.95 -0.30 5.59
CA ALA A 335 9.20 -0.47 6.34
C ALA A 335 10.00 0.84 6.43
N LEU A 336 9.85 1.72 5.43
CA LEU A 336 10.41 3.06 5.38
C LEU A 336 9.47 3.94 4.56
N CYS A 337 9.21 5.16 5.03
CA CYS A 337 8.32 6.10 4.38
C CYS A 337 8.86 7.52 4.48
N PHE A 338 8.73 8.27 3.37
CA PHE A 338 8.97 9.69 3.32
C PHE A 338 7.74 10.40 2.78
N ASP A 339 7.34 11.47 3.45
CA ASP A 339 6.26 12.33 3.00
C ASP A 339 6.82 13.63 2.41
N PHE A 340 6.18 14.08 1.35
CA PHE A 340 6.43 15.38 0.76
C PHE A 340 5.26 16.29 1.11
N GLU A 341 5.58 17.43 1.64
CA GLU A 341 4.61 18.48 1.95
C GLU A 341 4.94 19.75 1.20
N VAL A 342 3.91 20.47 0.77
CA VAL A 342 4.01 21.81 0.20
C VAL A 342 3.45 22.85 1.17
N TYR A 343 4.08 23.99 1.25
CA TYR A 343 3.61 25.05 2.12
C TYR A 343 2.49 25.84 1.47
N SER A 344 1.35 25.91 2.12
CA SER A 344 0.23 26.79 1.74
C SER A 344 0.41 28.11 2.45
N GLU A 345 0.79 29.14 1.67
CA GLU A 345 1.03 30.48 2.24
C GLU A 345 -0.25 31.14 2.73
N ALA A 346 -1.38 30.89 2.07
CA ALA A 346 -2.66 31.46 2.51
C ALA A 346 -3.23 30.77 3.77
N GLN A 347 -3.01 29.47 3.95
CA GLN A 347 -3.44 28.73 5.14
C GLN A 347 -2.39 28.73 6.26
N LYS A 348 -1.15 29.17 5.99
CA LYS A 348 0.01 29.15 6.91
C LYS A 348 0.26 27.74 7.48
N ARG A 349 0.23 26.73 6.61
CA ARG A 349 0.45 25.32 6.99
C ARG A 349 1.08 24.50 5.87
N TRP A 350 1.69 23.41 6.27
CA TRP A 350 2.16 22.37 5.36
C TRP A 350 1.01 21.44 4.96
N LEU A 351 0.99 21.04 3.69
CA LEU A 351 0.01 20.12 3.10
C LEU A 351 0.77 18.92 2.53
N GLU A 352 0.53 17.74 3.03
CA GLU A 352 1.07 16.50 2.47
C GLU A 352 0.52 16.26 1.06
N VAL A 353 1.42 16.11 0.09
CA VAL A 353 1.08 15.92 -1.33
C VAL A 353 1.56 14.59 -1.89
N SER A 354 2.46 13.91 -1.20
CA SER A 354 2.95 12.59 -1.58
C SER A 354 3.45 11.85 -0.36
N SER A 355 3.31 10.53 -0.40
CA SER A 355 3.96 9.60 0.51
C SER A 355 4.67 8.55 -0.34
N VAL A 356 5.97 8.33 -0.12
CA VAL A 356 6.81 7.40 -0.88
C VAL A 356 7.32 6.31 0.07
N SER A 357 6.88 5.07 -0.16
CA SER A 357 7.09 3.95 0.77
C SER A 357 7.85 2.80 0.14
N ASN A 358 8.70 2.17 0.96
CA ASN A 358 9.28 0.86 0.71
C ASN A 358 8.65 -0.15 1.67
N PHE A 359 8.12 -1.25 1.15
CA PHE A 359 7.43 -2.29 1.92
C PHE A 359 8.28 -3.54 2.13
N ASP A 360 9.50 -3.58 1.62
CA ASP A 360 10.31 -4.79 1.57
C ASP A 360 9.52 -5.97 0.98
N THR A 361 9.60 -7.13 1.60
CA THR A 361 8.88 -8.33 1.19
C THR A 361 7.43 -8.39 1.69
N TYR A 362 6.98 -7.41 2.47
CA TYR A 362 5.72 -7.50 3.19
C TYR A 362 4.50 -7.67 2.29
N GLN A 363 4.35 -6.81 1.27
CA GLN A 363 3.30 -6.94 0.28
C GLN A 363 3.56 -8.12 -0.66
N ALA A 364 4.80 -8.30 -1.11
CA ALA A 364 5.16 -9.41 -1.99
C ALA A 364 4.84 -10.77 -1.38
N ASN A 365 4.99 -10.95 -0.06
CA ASN A 365 4.59 -12.17 0.64
C ASN A 365 3.06 -12.35 0.69
N ARG A 366 2.27 -11.27 0.80
CA ARG A 366 0.81 -11.33 0.70
C ARG A 366 0.35 -11.69 -0.71
N LEU A 367 0.96 -11.05 -1.69
CA LEU A 367 0.71 -11.22 -3.13
C LEU A 367 1.26 -12.53 -3.70
N LYS A 368 2.19 -13.18 -3.00
CA LYS A 368 3.04 -14.26 -3.54
C LYS A 368 3.79 -13.80 -4.81
N CYS A 369 4.18 -12.53 -4.85
CA CYS A 369 5.00 -11.95 -5.90
C CYS A 369 6.47 -12.32 -5.68
N ARG A 370 7.03 -13.08 -6.60
CA ARG A 370 8.38 -13.66 -6.50
C ARG A 370 9.12 -13.48 -7.81
N TYR A 371 10.43 -13.60 -7.77
CA TYR A 371 11.25 -13.72 -8.96
C TYR A 371 12.12 -14.97 -8.89
N ARG A 372 12.51 -15.45 -10.06
CA ARG A 372 13.46 -16.56 -10.20
C ARG A 372 14.85 -15.98 -10.41
N GLY A 373 15.71 -16.14 -9.39
CA GLY A 373 17.09 -15.67 -9.42
C GLY A 373 18.01 -16.56 -10.28
N GLU A 374 19.23 -16.09 -10.52
CA GLU A 374 20.28 -16.83 -11.22
C GLU A 374 20.64 -18.17 -10.50
N ASP A 375 20.45 -18.23 -9.19
CA ASP A 375 20.56 -19.44 -8.36
C ASP A 375 19.46 -20.49 -8.63
N LYS A 376 18.55 -20.20 -9.57
CA LYS A 376 17.37 -21.00 -9.94
C LYS A 376 16.34 -21.16 -8.83
N LYS A 377 16.47 -20.44 -7.71
CA LYS A 377 15.50 -20.41 -6.63
C LYS A 377 14.52 -19.28 -6.81
N THR A 378 13.39 -19.37 -6.13
CA THR A 378 12.40 -18.31 -6.07
C THR A 378 12.60 -17.47 -4.81
N HIS A 379 12.65 -16.15 -5.00
CA HIS A 379 12.81 -15.15 -3.96
C HIS A 379 11.60 -14.22 -3.94
N LEU A 380 11.22 -13.69 -2.78
CA LEU A 380 10.23 -12.63 -2.69
C LEU A 380 10.80 -11.33 -3.27
N CYS A 381 9.97 -10.62 -4.04
CA CYS A 381 10.31 -9.28 -4.48
C CYS A 381 10.18 -8.28 -3.32
N HIS A 382 10.76 -7.10 -3.48
CA HIS A 382 10.39 -5.89 -2.75
C HIS A 382 9.38 -5.09 -3.56
N THR A 383 8.42 -4.47 -2.89
CA THR A 383 7.45 -3.55 -3.51
C THR A 383 7.62 -2.15 -2.94
N LEU A 384 7.43 -1.16 -3.78
CA LEU A 384 7.51 0.25 -3.44
C LEU A 384 6.36 0.99 -4.12
N ASN A 385 5.87 2.04 -3.49
CA ASN A 385 4.95 2.98 -4.13
C ASN A 385 5.26 4.42 -3.77
N GLY A 386 4.66 5.34 -4.51
CA GLY A 386 4.69 6.76 -4.19
C GLY A 386 3.69 7.53 -5.03
N SER A 387 3.08 8.55 -4.44
CA SER A 387 2.20 9.45 -5.19
C SER A 387 3.03 10.45 -6.00
N ALA A 388 2.73 10.58 -7.28
CA ALA A 388 3.39 11.55 -8.17
C ALA A 388 2.36 12.44 -8.90
N LEU A 389 1.53 13.21 -8.25
CA LEU A 389 1.26 13.60 -6.87
C LEU A 389 -0.22 13.46 -6.54
N ALA A 390 -0.65 13.78 -5.30
CA ALA A 390 -2.07 13.91 -4.94
C ALA A 390 -2.58 15.27 -5.43
N LEU A 391 -3.40 15.25 -6.50
CA LEU A 391 -3.77 16.46 -7.24
C LEU A 391 -4.51 17.54 -6.44
N PRO A 392 -5.45 17.23 -5.52
CA PRO A 392 -6.21 18.26 -4.84
C PRO A 392 -5.34 19.23 -4.03
N ARG A 393 -4.39 18.70 -3.27
CA ARG A 393 -3.52 19.53 -2.42
C ARG A 393 -2.47 20.27 -3.25
N ILE A 394 -2.01 19.69 -4.36
CA ILE A 394 -1.17 20.40 -5.35
C ILE A 394 -1.96 21.54 -5.99
N MET A 395 -3.20 21.30 -6.40
CA MET A 395 -4.05 22.36 -6.95
C MET A 395 -4.31 23.46 -5.91
N ALA A 396 -4.61 23.10 -4.67
CA ALA A 396 -4.77 24.07 -3.59
C ALA A 396 -3.53 24.95 -3.43
N ALA A 397 -2.35 24.34 -3.37
CA ALA A 397 -1.08 25.05 -3.22
C ALA A 397 -0.78 25.94 -4.43
N LEU A 398 -1.02 25.48 -5.66
CA LEU A 398 -0.83 26.28 -6.88
C LEU A 398 -1.76 27.48 -6.93
N LEU A 399 -3.05 27.29 -6.62
CA LEU A 399 -4.00 28.40 -6.59
C LEU A 399 -3.62 29.45 -5.54
N GLU A 400 -3.22 29.02 -4.35
CA GLU A 400 -2.88 29.91 -3.24
C GLU A 400 -1.53 30.61 -3.46
N ASN A 401 -0.48 29.86 -3.81
CA ASN A 401 0.87 30.41 -3.86
C ASN A 401 1.15 31.24 -5.12
N ASN A 402 0.36 31.03 -6.19
CA ASN A 402 0.57 31.72 -7.48
C ASN A 402 -0.45 32.85 -7.72
N GLN A 403 -1.21 33.26 -6.72
CA GLN A 403 -2.15 34.37 -6.85
C GLN A 403 -1.44 35.72 -6.94
N THR A 404 -1.93 36.54 -7.82
CA THR A 404 -1.47 37.93 -8.05
C THR A 404 -2.68 38.87 -8.11
N PRO A 405 -2.50 40.20 -8.11
CA PRO A 405 -3.59 41.14 -8.35
C PRO A 405 -4.35 40.91 -9.66
N ASP A 406 -3.67 40.42 -10.69
CA ASP A 406 -4.21 40.22 -12.05
C ASP A 406 -4.85 38.84 -12.25
N GLY A 407 -4.66 37.90 -11.32
CA GLY A 407 -5.16 36.53 -11.40
C GLY A 407 -4.19 35.52 -10.80
N ILE A 408 -4.36 34.25 -11.15
CA ILE A 408 -3.50 33.14 -10.69
C ILE A 408 -2.58 32.74 -11.84
N VAL A 409 -1.27 32.92 -11.66
CA VAL A 409 -0.27 32.56 -12.67
C VAL A 409 -0.08 31.05 -12.73
N VAL A 410 -0.18 30.49 -13.94
CA VAL A 410 0.07 29.08 -14.18
C VAL A 410 1.56 28.83 -14.33
N PRO A 411 2.16 27.85 -13.60
CA PRO A 411 3.55 27.47 -13.78
C PRO A 411 3.89 27.20 -15.25
N GLU A 412 5.08 27.63 -15.70
CA GLU A 412 5.48 27.54 -17.11
C GLU A 412 5.35 26.12 -17.65
N VAL A 413 5.73 25.12 -16.87
CA VAL A 413 5.67 23.69 -17.25
C VAL A 413 4.27 23.18 -17.54
N LEU A 414 3.21 23.86 -17.05
CA LEU A 414 1.82 23.48 -17.24
C LEU A 414 1.14 24.22 -18.40
N ARG A 415 1.70 25.33 -18.89
CA ARG A 415 1.05 26.20 -19.90
C ARG A 415 0.75 25.48 -21.21
N SER A 416 1.64 24.60 -21.65
CA SER A 416 1.40 23.78 -22.85
C SER A 416 0.25 22.77 -22.68
N TYR A 417 -0.06 22.38 -21.45
CA TYR A 417 -1.15 21.46 -21.12
C TYR A 417 -2.47 22.18 -20.85
N THR A 418 -2.42 23.39 -20.27
CA THR A 418 -3.61 24.19 -19.97
C THR A 418 -4.10 24.97 -21.19
N GLY A 419 -3.19 25.47 -22.03
CA GLY A 419 -3.51 26.39 -23.11
C GLY A 419 -3.75 27.84 -22.66
N PHE A 420 -3.45 28.15 -21.40
CA PHE A 420 -3.48 29.49 -20.81
C PHE A 420 -2.36 29.61 -19.77
N ASP A 421 -1.92 30.85 -19.52
CA ASP A 421 -0.85 31.21 -18.59
C ASP A 421 -1.33 31.91 -17.32
N ILE A 422 -2.60 32.37 -17.30
CA ILE A 422 -3.24 33.01 -16.16
C ILE A 422 -4.70 32.56 -16.02
N ILE A 423 -5.16 32.47 -14.80
CA ILE A 423 -6.57 32.32 -14.43
C ILE A 423 -7.06 33.65 -13.91
N ASP A 424 -7.86 34.32 -14.70
CA ASP A 424 -8.43 35.65 -14.51
C ASP A 424 -9.96 35.61 -14.46
#